data_69e93ba51920d2e198b1186a6f54bfd5
#
_entry.id   69e93ba51920d2e198b1186a6f54bfd5
#
_cell.length_a   1.000
_cell.length_b   1.000
_cell.length_c   1.000
_cell.angle_alpha   90.00
_cell.angle_beta   90.00
_cell.angle_gamma   90.00
#
_symmetry.space_group_name_H-M   'P 1'
#
loop_
_entity.id
_entity.type
_entity.pdbx_description
1 polymer ?
#
loop_
_entity_poly.entity_id
_entity_poly.type
_entity_poly.pdbx_seq_one_letter_code
_entity_poly.pdbx_strand_id
1 'polypeptide(L)'
;MKNTTSMTRPVASFIGRSSLIGLLALAGASVTAENSENLAAAPEAVSEPVVQVWGARTRGAKGIFGVHTWIAVKAQNAKEYTVYEVVGWRLRWADSVVVIRNRAPDHWFGAEGELYAEKRGPGAEALIERIDKLARTYPYANSYTLWPGPNSNTFVAWIARAVPELEADLPATAIGKDYIGSNFVSTAPSGKGFQFSLRGLLGIAASGVDGLELNILGLNFGVSGSGIKLPIVGRIGTPKFPAAIAVNEPVTP
;
A
#
# COMPACT_ATOMS: atom_id res chain seq x y z
N MET A 1 48.98 -63.86 39.12
CA MET A 1 49.09 -64.33 37.72
C MET A 1 48.04 -63.65 36.90
N LYS A 2 48.43 -63.16 35.75
CA LYS A 2 47.79 -62.50 34.67
C LYS A 2 47.73 -60.95 34.70
N ASN A 3 48.72 -60.40 33.98
CA ASN A 3 48.77 -59.02 33.47
C ASN A 3 47.58 -58.68 32.61
N THR A 4 47.11 -57.45 32.71
CA THR A 4 46.32 -56.81 31.65
C THR A 4 46.90 -55.44 31.41
N THR A 5 47.46 -55.29 30.22
CA THR A 5 48.13 -54.16 29.68
C THR A 5 47.01 -53.11 29.22
N SER A 6 47.11 -51.92 29.75
CA SER A 6 46.29 -50.81 29.32
C SER A 6 46.87 -50.23 28.04
N MET A 7 46.13 -50.31 26.94
CA MET A 7 46.37 -49.56 25.66
C MET A 7 45.66 -48.23 25.67
N THR A 8 46.40 -47.15 25.79
CA THR A 8 45.93 -45.79 25.53
C THR A 8 45.83 -45.56 24.04
N ARG A 9 44.65 -45.24 23.57
CA ARG A 9 44.41 -44.77 22.21
C ARG A 9 44.55 -43.22 22.13
N PRO A 10 45.16 -42.66 21.08
CA PRO A 10 45.23 -41.22 20.92
C PRO A 10 43.90 -40.67 20.43
N VAL A 11 43.46 -39.58 21.04
CA VAL A 11 42.29 -38.78 20.63
C VAL A 11 42.67 -38.00 19.38
N ALA A 12 42.07 -38.34 18.25
CA ALA A 12 42.17 -37.54 17.04
C ALA A 12 41.31 -36.27 17.20
N SER A 13 41.96 -35.11 17.13
CA SER A 13 41.38 -33.79 17.09
C SER A 13 40.63 -33.62 15.76
N PHE A 14 39.31 -33.62 15.80
CA PHE A 14 38.45 -33.25 14.68
C PHE A 14 38.29 -31.72 14.69
N ILE A 15 38.95 -31.07 13.77
CA ILE A 15 38.75 -29.63 13.48
C ILE A 15 37.38 -29.49 12.84
N GLY A 16 36.41 -29.11 13.63
CA GLY A 16 35.07 -28.74 13.14
C GLY A 16 35.14 -27.48 12.30
N ARG A 17 34.75 -27.59 11.04
CA ARG A 17 34.45 -26.46 10.16
C ARG A 17 33.23 -25.73 10.74
N SER A 18 33.47 -24.60 11.36
CA SER A 18 32.41 -23.67 11.76
C SER A 18 31.78 -23.12 10.51
N SER A 19 30.59 -23.62 10.17
CA SER A 19 29.70 -23.01 9.21
C SER A 19 29.20 -21.69 9.80
N LEU A 20 29.69 -20.60 9.28
CA LEU A 20 29.23 -19.24 9.57
C LEU A 20 27.85 -19.06 8.91
N ILE A 21 26.79 -19.54 9.56
CA ILE A 21 25.43 -19.13 9.23
C ILE A 21 25.27 -17.75 9.84
N GLY A 22 25.53 -16.75 9.01
CA GLY A 22 25.22 -15.38 9.34
C GLY A 22 23.71 -15.24 9.52
N LEU A 23 23.28 -15.22 10.78
CA LEU A 23 21.94 -14.80 11.16
C LEU A 23 21.82 -13.31 10.81
N LEU A 24 21.28 -13.02 9.64
CA LEU A 24 20.85 -11.66 9.27
C LEU A 24 19.70 -11.34 10.21
N ALA A 25 20.00 -10.78 11.38
CA ALA A 25 19.03 -10.10 12.21
C ALA A 25 18.54 -8.89 11.40
N LEU A 26 17.45 -9.04 10.66
CA LEU A 26 16.66 -7.94 10.17
C LEU A 26 16.17 -7.20 11.42
N ALA A 27 16.91 -6.17 11.80
CA ALA A 27 16.39 -5.13 12.65
C ALA A 27 15.25 -4.50 11.86
N GLY A 28 14.05 -5.04 12.01
CA GLY A 28 12.81 -4.36 11.67
C GLY A 28 12.83 -3.08 12.49
N ALA A 29 13.18 -1.96 11.89
CA ALA A 29 12.87 -0.68 12.46
C ALA A 29 11.35 -0.64 12.54
N SER A 30 10.83 -0.96 13.70
CA SER A 30 9.48 -0.59 14.09
C SER A 30 9.46 0.92 14.01
N VAL A 31 9.01 1.47 12.89
CA VAL A 31 8.48 2.84 12.85
C VAL A 31 7.32 2.78 13.81
N THR A 32 7.55 3.31 14.97
CA THR A 32 6.73 3.18 16.14
C THR A 32 5.30 3.61 15.84
N ALA A 33 4.35 2.88 16.41
CA ALA A 33 2.92 3.15 16.44
C ALA A 33 2.55 4.61 16.82
N GLU A 34 3.46 5.35 17.44
CA GLU A 34 3.29 6.77 17.79
C GLU A 34 2.99 7.69 16.59
N ASN A 35 3.42 7.33 15.36
CA ASN A 35 3.10 8.15 14.18
C ASN A 35 1.71 7.83 13.58
N SER A 36 1.19 6.63 13.78
CA SER A 36 -0.14 6.27 13.27
C SER A 36 -1.27 6.81 14.17
N GLU A 37 -1.08 6.87 15.48
CA GLU A 37 -2.07 7.43 16.40
C GLU A 37 -2.34 8.93 16.17
N ASN A 38 -1.32 9.69 15.75
CA ASN A 38 -1.48 11.10 15.40
C ASN A 38 -2.03 11.34 13.98
N LEU A 39 -1.98 10.35 13.09
CA LEU A 39 -2.40 10.50 11.69
C LEU A 39 -3.89 10.26 11.50
N ALA A 40 -4.49 9.40 12.31
CA ALA A 40 -5.93 9.19 12.38
C ALA A 40 -6.54 9.96 13.57
N ALA A 41 -6.11 11.21 13.80
CA ALA A 41 -6.64 12.03 14.87
C ALA A 41 -8.18 12.01 14.88
N ALA A 42 -8.76 12.00 16.08
CA ALA A 42 -10.21 12.01 16.23
C ALA A 42 -10.79 13.13 15.35
N PRO A 43 -11.85 12.87 14.58
CA PRO A 43 -12.39 13.83 13.62
C PRO A 43 -12.71 15.19 14.23
N GLU A 44 -13.10 15.19 15.49
CA GLU A 44 -13.44 16.41 16.27
C GLU A 44 -12.20 17.28 16.56
N ALA A 45 -11.02 16.67 16.61
CA ALA A 45 -9.76 17.39 16.89
C ALA A 45 -9.21 18.12 15.65
N VAL A 46 -9.72 17.79 14.45
CA VAL A 46 -9.27 18.33 13.17
C VAL A 46 -10.43 19.03 12.48
N SER A 47 -10.41 20.37 12.43
CA SER A 47 -11.47 21.14 11.76
C SER A 47 -11.30 21.18 10.22
N GLU A 48 -10.08 21.09 9.73
CA GLU A 48 -9.75 21.17 8.31
C GLU A 48 -10.18 19.92 7.53
N PRO A 49 -10.42 20.05 6.20
CA PRO A 49 -10.67 18.90 5.36
C PRO A 49 -9.40 18.06 5.19
N VAL A 50 -9.57 16.73 5.13
CA VAL A 50 -8.49 15.74 5.06
C VAL A 50 -8.81 14.69 4.02
N VAL A 51 -7.81 14.29 3.24
CA VAL A 51 -7.83 13.11 2.37
C VAL A 51 -6.65 12.23 2.73
N GLN A 52 -6.89 10.96 2.95
CA GLN A 52 -5.88 9.97 3.32
C GLN A 52 -6.01 8.73 2.43
N VAL A 53 -4.86 8.15 2.07
CA VAL A 53 -4.76 6.85 1.38
C VAL A 53 -4.14 5.86 2.34
N TRP A 54 -4.87 4.82 2.64
CA TRP A 54 -4.49 3.80 3.61
C TRP A 54 -4.38 2.42 2.97
N GLY A 55 -3.68 1.52 3.65
CA GLY A 55 -3.72 0.10 3.35
C GLY A 55 -3.34 -0.74 4.55
N ALA A 56 -3.85 -1.96 4.60
CA ALA A 56 -3.52 -2.94 5.63
C ALA A 56 -3.30 -4.32 5.03
N ARG A 57 -2.52 -5.16 5.69
CA ARG A 57 -2.32 -6.55 5.29
C ARG A 57 -3.65 -7.29 5.25
N THR A 58 -3.88 -8.04 4.18
CA THR A 58 -5.09 -8.86 4.07
C THR A 58 -5.06 -10.03 5.05
N ARG A 59 -6.24 -10.61 5.38
CA ARG A 59 -6.32 -11.70 6.36
C ARG A 59 -5.79 -13.02 5.82
N GLY A 60 -5.22 -13.83 6.71
CA GLY A 60 -4.72 -15.17 6.40
C GLY A 60 -3.50 -15.16 5.48
N ALA A 61 -3.25 -16.26 4.78
CA ALA A 61 -2.08 -16.43 3.91
C ALA A 61 -1.95 -15.35 2.81
N LYS A 62 -3.06 -14.73 2.40
CA LYS A 62 -3.05 -13.65 1.41
C LYS A 62 -2.33 -12.40 1.93
N GLY A 63 -2.34 -12.17 3.26
CA GLY A 63 -1.65 -11.04 3.88
C GLY A 63 -0.13 -11.10 3.77
N ILE A 64 0.44 -12.27 3.47
CA ILE A 64 1.87 -12.39 3.19
C ILE A 64 2.22 -11.62 1.92
N PHE A 65 1.37 -11.69 0.90
CA PHE A 65 1.64 -11.16 -0.43
C PHE A 65 1.01 -9.80 -0.68
N GLY A 66 -0.14 -9.51 -0.07
CA GLY A 66 -0.96 -8.39 -0.46
C GLY A 66 -1.55 -7.57 0.67
N VAL A 67 -1.78 -6.30 0.35
CA VAL A 67 -2.54 -5.35 1.15
C VAL A 67 -3.91 -5.10 0.53
N HIS A 68 -4.86 -4.68 1.36
CA HIS A 68 -6.09 -4.04 0.95
C HIS A 68 -5.92 -2.54 1.12
N THR A 69 -6.24 -1.75 0.10
CA THR A 69 -6.13 -0.29 0.17
C THR A 69 -7.49 0.37 0.11
N TRP A 70 -7.59 1.57 0.71
CA TRP A 70 -8.79 2.42 0.71
C TRP A 70 -8.42 3.90 0.77
N ILE A 71 -9.40 4.75 0.50
CA ILE A 71 -9.29 6.20 0.67
C ILE A 71 -10.26 6.63 1.76
N ALA A 72 -9.79 7.45 2.68
CA ALA A 72 -10.60 8.05 3.72
C ALA A 72 -10.59 9.57 3.54
N VAL A 73 -11.75 10.18 3.64
CA VAL A 73 -11.88 11.62 3.55
C VAL A 73 -12.69 12.16 4.73
N LYS A 74 -12.39 13.38 5.10
CA LYS A 74 -13.15 14.13 6.10
C LYS A 74 -13.33 15.55 5.57
N ALA A 75 -14.57 15.96 5.32
CA ALA A 75 -14.90 17.34 4.94
C ALA A 75 -14.62 18.31 6.09
N GLN A 76 -14.57 19.59 5.78
CA GLN A 76 -14.37 20.62 6.81
C GLN A 76 -15.45 20.51 7.89
N ASN A 77 -15.03 20.53 9.15
CA ASN A 77 -15.89 20.40 10.33
C ASN A 77 -16.73 19.11 10.40
N ALA A 78 -16.49 18.13 9.54
CA ALA A 78 -17.17 16.84 9.64
C ALA A 78 -16.74 16.09 10.91
N LYS A 79 -17.68 15.34 11.50
CA LYS A 79 -17.46 14.57 12.75
C LYS A 79 -17.02 13.14 12.48
N GLU A 80 -16.98 12.72 11.24
CA GLU A 80 -16.64 11.35 10.84
C GLU A 80 -15.84 11.34 9.54
N TYR A 81 -15.05 10.29 9.38
CA TYR A 81 -14.43 9.97 8.09
C TYR A 81 -15.41 9.19 7.21
N THR A 82 -15.47 9.54 5.94
CA THR A 82 -16.08 8.71 4.90
C THR A 82 -15.00 7.89 4.20
N VAL A 83 -15.17 6.57 4.17
CA VAL A 83 -14.22 5.64 3.57
C VAL A 83 -14.76 5.09 2.26
N TYR A 84 -13.93 5.15 1.23
CA TYR A 84 -14.15 4.61 -0.11
C TYR A 84 -13.26 3.38 -0.29
N GLU A 85 -13.85 2.23 -0.50
CA GLU A 85 -13.13 0.97 -0.70
C GLU A 85 -13.86 0.05 -1.69
N VAL A 86 -13.18 -0.98 -2.16
CA VAL A 86 -13.74 -2.03 -3.02
C VAL A 86 -13.68 -3.37 -2.31
N VAL A 87 -14.82 -4.06 -2.22
CA VAL A 87 -15.00 -5.28 -1.44
C VAL A 87 -15.58 -6.38 -2.33
N GLY A 88 -14.75 -7.30 -2.80
CA GLY A 88 -15.12 -8.30 -3.81
C GLY A 88 -16.25 -9.24 -3.42
N TRP A 89 -16.35 -9.65 -2.15
CA TRP A 89 -17.41 -10.56 -1.72
C TRP A 89 -18.82 -9.94 -1.74
N ARG A 90 -18.93 -8.60 -1.89
CA ARG A 90 -20.23 -7.91 -2.06
C ARG A 90 -21.01 -8.40 -3.27
N LEU A 91 -20.34 -8.84 -4.33
CA LEU A 91 -21.00 -9.37 -5.54
C LEU A 91 -21.86 -10.61 -5.29
N ARG A 92 -21.84 -11.16 -4.08
CA ARG A 92 -22.75 -12.26 -3.69
C ARG A 92 -24.18 -11.78 -3.42
N TRP A 93 -24.38 -10.47 -3.15
CA TRP A 93 -25.67 -9.90 -2.78
C TRP A 93 -25.91 -8.45 -3.25
N ALA A 94 -24.96 -7.86 -3.96
CA ALA A 94 -25.05 -6.50 -4.49
C ALA A 94 -24.39 -6.42 -5.87
N ASP A 95 -24.83 -5.49 -6.69
CA ASP A 95 -24.36 -5.28 -8.06
C ASP A 95 -23.06 -4.47 -8.13
N SER A 96 -22.56 -3.99 -7.01
CA SER A 96 -21.35 -3.18 -6.95
C SER A 96 -20.41 -3.62 -5.84
N VAL A 97 -19.12 -3.68 -6.16
CA VAL A 97 -18.03 -3.91 -5.20
C VAL A 97 -17.66 -2.63 -4.43
N VAL A 98 -18.07 -1.45 -4.91
CA VAL A 98 -17.75 -0.17 -4.28
C VAL A 98 -18.53 -0.02 -2.98
N VAL A 99 -17.82 0.34 -1.93
CA VAL A 99 -18.37 0.64 -0.60
C VAL A 99 -18.00 2.06 -0.22
N ILE A 100 -19.00 2.85 0.14
CA ILE A 100 -18.84 4.20 0.68
C ILE A 100 -19.55 4.21 2.02
N ARG A 101 -18.81 4.43 3.12
CA ARG A 101 -19.39 4.39 4.46
C ARG A 101 -18.56 5.17 5.46
N ASN A 102 -19.21 5.65 6.52
CA ASN A 102 -18.55 6.28 7.63
C ASN A 102 -17.93 5.24 8.55
N ARG A 103 -16.65 5.39 8.85
CA ARG A 103 -15.90 4.61 9.83
C ARG A 103 -14.54 5.24 10.13
N ALA A 104 -13.90 4.82 11.21
CA ALA A 104 -12.50 5.13 11.48
C ALA A 104 -11.61 4.60 10.32
N PRO A 105 -10.61 5.39 9.88
CA PRO A 105 -9.81 5.07 8.68
C PRO A 105 -8.66 4.10 8.93
N ASP A 106 -8.19 3.99 10.15
CA ASP A 106 -6.91 3.41 10.58
C ASP A 106 -6.87 1.88 10.68
N HIS A 107 -8.01 1.20 10.49
CA HIS A 107 -8.11 -0.26 10.59
C HIS A 107 -8.90 -0.90 9.46
N TRP A 108 -8.55 -2.14 9.12
CA TRP A 108 -9.33 -2.99 8.23
C TRP A 108 -9.41 -4.41 8.75
N PHE A 109 -10.62 -4.85 9.17
CA PHE A 109 -10.88 -6.17 9.80
C PHE A 109 -9.90 -6.55 10.91
N GLY A 110 -9.56 -5.58 11.76
CA GLY A 110 -8.66 -5.77 12.90
C GLY A 110 -7.16 -5.72 12.55
N ALA A 111 -6.82 -5.51 11.28
CA ALA A 111 -5.45 -5.19 10.88
C ALA A 111 -5.25 -3.68 10.91
N GLU A 112 -4.15 -3.26 11.52
CA GLU A 112 -3.73 -1.86 11.57
C GLU A 112 -3.37 -1.35 10.17
N GLY A 113 -3.78 -0.11 9.86
CA GLY A 113 -3.54 0.54 8.60
C GLY A 113 -2.19 1.25 8.56
N GLU A 114 -1.54 1.19 7.42
CA GLU A 114 -0.38 2.02 7.06
C GLU A 114 -0.86 3.16 6.17
N LEU A 115 -0.44 4.38 6.46
CA LEU A 115 -0.76 5.56 5.67
C LEU A 115 0.20 5.69 4.49
N TYR A 116 -0.33 5.87 3.28
CA TYR A 116 0.47 6.02 2.05
C TYR A 116 0.45 7.43 1.47
N ALA A 117 -0.57 8.22 1.77
CA ALA A 117 -0.64 9.63 1.42
C ALA A 117 -1.60 10.38 2.32
N GLU A 118 -1.33 11.66 2.53
CA GLU A 118 -2.24 12.57 3.23
C GLU A 118 -2.21 13.95 2.59
N LYS A 119 -3.38 14.56 2.46
CA LYS A 119 -3.58 15.95 2.05
C LYS A 119 -4.55 16.63 3.00
N ARG A 120 -4.21 17.83 3.45
CA ARG A 120 -5.00 18.62 4.42
C ARG A 120 -5.17 20.06 3.95
N GLY A 121 -6.13 20.74 4.54
CA GLY A 121 -6.37 22.16 4.33
C GLY A 121 -7.35 22.45 3.19
N PRO A 122 -7.58 23.74 2.85
CA PRO A 122 -8.69 24.17 1.98
C PRO A 122 -8.73 23.47 0.61
N GLY A 123 -7.58 23.14 0.02
CA GLY A 123 -7.49 22.42 -1.24
C GLY A 123 -7.97 20.97 -1.19
N ALA A 124 -8.02 20.37 0.01
CA ALA A 124 -8.48 19.00 0.17
C ALA A 124 -10.00 18.86 -0.08
N GLU A 125 -10.80 19.92 0.09
CA GLU A 125 -12.23 19.88 -0.20
C GLU A 125 -12.51 19.56 -1.69
N ALA A 126 -11.81 20.22 -2.60
CA ALA A 126 -11.94 19.94 -4.03
C ALA A 126 -11.50 18.51 -4.39
N LEU A 127 -10.51 17.97 -3.69
CA LEU A 127 -10.09 16.58 -3.87
C LEU A 127 -11.18 15.61 -3.37
N ILE A 128 -11.85 15.92 -2.26
CA ILE A 128 -12.96 15.12 -1.71
C ILE A 128 -14.09 15.00 -2.72
N GLU A 129 -14.53 16.11 -3.32
CA GLU A 129 -15.57 16.11 -4.32
C GLU A 129 -15.19 15.28 -5.56
N ARG A 130 -13.95 15.42 -6.04
CA ARG A 130 -13.44 14.62 -7.17
C ARG A 130 -13.39 13.12 -6.84
N ILE A 131 -12.93 12.77 -5.65
CA ILE A 131 -12.85 11.38 -5.19
C ILE A 131 -14.24 10.76 -5.09
N ASP A 132 -15.23 11.46 -4.53
CA ASP A 132 -16.60 10.96 -4.44
C ASP A 132 -17.18 10.69 -5.82
N LYS A 133 -17.06 11.65 -6.75
CA LYS A 133 -17.49 11.47 -8.14
C LYS A 133 -16.83 10.28 -8.81
N LEU A 134 -15.51 10.16 -8.69
CA LEU A 134 -14.74 9.06 -9.26
C LEU A 134 -15.17 7.72 -8.64
N ALA A 135 -15.28 7.62 -7.33
CA ALA A 135 -15.69 6.39 -6.67
C ALA A 135 -17.05 5.88 -7.16
N ARG A 136 -18.01 6.78 -7.38
CA ARG A 136 -19.34 6.44 -7.90
C ARG A 136 -19.36 6.06 -9.39
N THR A 137 -18.34 6.45 -10.14
CA THR A 137 -18.21 6.17 -11.58
C THR A 137 -17.11 5.15 -11.87
N TYR A 138 -16.69 4.38 -10.86
CA TYR A 138 -15.62 3.37 -11.01
C TYR A 138 -15.96 2.35 -12.10
N PRO A 139 -15.11 2.18 -13.13
CA PRO A 139 -15.46 1.40 -14.32
C PRO A 139 -15.57 -0.10 -14.07
N TYR A 140 -15.03 -0.60 -12.96
CA TYR A 140 -15.08 -2.02 -12.58
C TYR A 140 -15.98 -2.26 -11.38
N ALA A 141 -17.03 -1.43 -11.19
CA ALA A 141 -17.91 -1.52 -10.03
C ALA A 141 -18.62 -2.89 -9.89
N ASN A 142 -18.82 -3.60 -10.98
CA ASN A 142 -19.48 -4.91 -11.03
C ASN A 142 -18.50 -6.09 -11.25
N SER A 143 -17.20 -5.87 -11.04
CA SER A 143 -16.17 -6.89 -11.27
C SER A 143 -15.12 -6.88 -10.17
N TYR A 144 -14.65 -8.05 -9.79
CA TYR A 144 -13.56 -8.21 -8.84
C TYR A 144 -12.72 -9.45 -9.16
N THR A 145 -11.45 -9.24 -9.39
CA THR A 145 -10.46 -10.30 -9.58
C THR A 145 -9.32 -10.08 -8.61
N LEU A 146 -9.13 -11.01 -7.67
CA LEU A 146 -8.12 -10.85 -6.62
C LEU A 146 -6.71 -10.62 -7.19
N TRP A 147 -6.40 -11.33 -8.26
CA TRP A 147 -5.12 -11.27 -8.97
C TRP A 147 -5.35 -11.49 -10.47
N PRO A 148 -4.80 -10.67 -11.35
CA PRO A 148 -3.98 -9.46 -11.10
C PRO A 148 -4.80 -8.17 -10.86
N GLY A 149 -6.11 -8.22 -10.86
CA GLY A 149 -7.07 -7.13 -10.75
C GLY A 149 -8.20 -7.28 -11.80
N PRO A 150 -9.25 -6.45 -11.75
CA PRO A 150 -9.42 -5.31 -10.86
C PRO A 150 -9.77 -5.71 -9.41
N ASN A 151 -9.21 -5.01 -8.43
CA ASN A 151 -9.41 -5.24 -7.00
C ASN A 151 -9.34 -3.92 -6.21
N SER A 152 -9.21 -3.97 -4.87
CA SER A 152 -9.14 -2.76 -4.04
C SER A 152 -7.95 -1.86 -4.38
N ASN A 153 -6.80 -2.44 -4.70
CA ASN A 153 -5.61 -1.69 -5.06
C ASN A 153 -5.74 -1.04 -6.46
N THR A 154 -6.44 -1.72 -7.37
CA THR A 154 -6.82 -1.15 -8.67
C THR A 154 -7.71 0.08 -8.51
N PHE A 155 -8.68 0.01 -7.58
CA PHE A 155 -9.59 1.12 -7.28
C PHE A 155 -8.85 2.36 -6.78
N VAL A 156 -7.99 2.20 -5.78
CA VAL A 156 -7.22 3.31 -5.25
C VAL A 156 -6.25 3.87 -6.28
N ALA A 157 -5.55 3.02 -7.04
CA ALA A 157 -4.65 3.45 -8.09
C ALA A 157 -5.40 4.15 -9.25
N TRP A 158 -6.63 3.73 -9.56
CA TRP A 158 -7.47 4.39 -10.57
C TRP A 158 -7.87 5.80 -10.12
N ILE A 159 -8.27 5.98 -8.86
CA ILE A 159 -8.55 7.30 -8.30
C ILE A 159 -7.28 8.16 -8.26
N ALA A 160 -6.16 7.62 -7.78
CA ALA A 160 -4.91 8.36 -7.68
C ALA A 160 -4.39 8.81 -9.07
N ARG A 161 -4.60 8.03 -10.14
CA ARG A 161 -4.31 8.46 -11.51
C ARG A 161 -5.13 9.68 -11.94
N ALA A 162 -6.39 9.77 -11.50
CA ALA A 162 -7.27 10.89 -11.81
C ALA A 162 -7.11 12.09 -10.84
N VAL A 163 -6.45 11.87 -9.71
CA VAL A 163 -6.19 12.87 -8.65
C VAL A 163 -4.70 12.83 -8.29
N PRO A 164 -3.81 13.24 -9.22
CA PRO A 164 -2.35 13.13 -9.02
C PRO A 164 -1.81 14.02 -7.90
N GLU A 165 -2.59 14.93 -7.40
CA GLU A 165 -2.29 15.76 -6.23
C GLU A 165 -2.20 14.94 -4.94
N LEU A 166 -2.81 13.75 -4.90
CA LEU A 166 -2.68 12.83 -3.77
C LEU A 166 -1.23 12.37 -3.56
N GLU A 167 -0.47 12.25 -4.66
CA GLU A 167 0.91 11.74 -4.62
C GLU A 167 1.02 10.41 -3.88
N ALA A 168 0.02 9.54 -4.06
CA ALA A 168 -0.07 8.27 -3.38
C ALA A 168 1.00 7.30 -3.88
N ASP A 169 2.00 7.03 -3.05
CA ASP A 169 3.07 6.08 -3.33
C ASP A 169 2.68 4.68 -2.79
N LEU A 170 1.93 3.93 -3.58
CA LEU A 170 1.44 2.61 -3.19
C LEU A 170 2.58 1.59 -3.08
N PRO A 171 2.55 0.69 -2.07
CA PRO A 171 3.62 -0.29 -1.86
C PRO A 171 3.64 -1.38 -2.92
N ALA A 172 4.75 -2.10 -3.00
CA ALA A 172 4.89 -3.29 -3.87
C ALA A 172 3.84 -4.36 -3.58
N THR A 173 3.36 -4.43 -2.35
CA THR A 173 2.32 -5.36 -1.90
C THR A 173 0.89 -4.94 -2.30
N ALA A 174 0.71 -3.77 -2.89
CA ALA A 174 -0.57 -3.35 -3.47
C ALA A 174 -0.81 -4.02 -4.84
N ILE A 175 -0.88 -5.37 -4.85
CA ILE A 175 -1.10 -6.16 -6.06
C ILE A 175 -2.39 -5.73 -6.73
N GLY A 176 -2.33 -5.43 -8.03
CA GLY A 176 -3.44 -4.92 -8.82
C GLY A 176 -3.41 -3.40 -9.05
N LYS A 177 -2.50 -2.65 -8.40
CA LYS A 177 -2.32 -1.21 -8.68
C LYS A 177 -1.91 -0.93 -10.13
N ASP A 178 -1.27 -1.90 -10.78
CA ASP A 178 -0.79 -1.83 -12.17
C ASP A 178 -1.84 -2.27 -13.20
N TYR A 179 -3.01 -2.71 -12.77
CA TYR A 179 -4.08 -3.09 -13.67
C TYR A 179 -4.74 -1.85 -14.28
N ILE A 180 -4.69 -1.74 -15.62
CA ILE A 180 -5.26 -0.63 -16.40
C ILE A 180 -6.26 -1.11 -17.46
N GLY A 181 -6.93 -2.23 -17.17
CA GLY A 181 -7.92 -2.83 -18.06
C GLY A 181 -7.32 -3.38 -19.35
N SER A 182 -7.90 -3.00 -20.48
CA SER A 182 -7.43 -3.35 -21.83
C SER A 182 -6.33 -2.44 -22.36
N ASN A 183 -6.06 -1.32 -21.69
CA ASN A 183 -5.00 -0.40 -22.09
C ASN A 183 -3.62 -1.00 -21.79
N PHE A 184 -2.63 -0.60 -22.59
CA PHE A 184 -1.23 -0.98 -22.38
C PHE A 184 -0.40 0.15 -21.78
N VAL A 185 -0.87 1.39 -21.93
CA VAL A 185 -0.15 2.60 -21.49
C VAL A 185 -1.08 3.48 -20.68
N SER A 186 -0.54 4.05 -19.60
CA SER A 186 -1.21 5.00 -18.71
C SER A 186 -0.16 5.86 -17.99
N THR A 187 -0.61 6.78 -17.14
CA THR A 187 0.22 7.33 -16.08
C THR A 187 0.50 6.26 -15.03
N ALA A 188 1.60 6.38 -14.30
CA ALA A 188 1.92 5.50 -13.18
C ALA A 188 0.83 5.55 -12.09
N PRO A 189 0.80 4.61 -11.13
CA PRO A 189 -0.25 4.53 -10.11
C PRO A 189 -0.52 5.82 -9.33
N SER A 190 0.50 6.66 -9.13
CA SER A 190 0.36 7.98 -8.50
C SER A 190 -0.32 9.04 -9.37
N GLY A 191 -0.65 8.74 -10.63
CA GLY A 191 -1.18 9.68 -11.60
C GLY A 191 -0.11 10.53 -12.31
N LYS A 192 1.17 10.32 -11.98
CA LYS A 192 2.31 11.04 -12.58
C LYS A 192 3.18 10.09 -13.40
N GLY A 193 3.99 10.65 -14.31
CA GLY A 193 4.93 9.85 -15.10
C GLY A 193 4.28 8.89 -16.08
N PHE A 194 4.85 7.70 -16.23
CA PHE A 194 4.49 6.73 -17.27
C PHE A 194 4.38 5.33 -16.70
N GLN A 195 3.45 4.55 -17.26
CA GLN A 195 3.31 3.11 -17.02
C GLN A 195 3.03 2.38 -18.33
N PHE A 196 3.73 1.28 -18.55
CA PHE A 196 3.32 0.21 -19.45
C PHE A 196 2.87 -0.99 -18.64
N SER A 197 1.73 -1.60 -18.99
CA SER A 197 1.20 -2.74 -18.25
C SER A 197 0.45 -3.70 -19.18
N LEU A 198 0.77 -4.98 -19.10
CA LEU A 198 0.04 -6.07 -19.71
C LEU A 198 -0.93 -6.64 -18.67
N ARG A 199 -2.10 -6.02 -18.57
CA ARG A 199 -3.20 -6.41 -17.66
C ARG A 199 -2.79 -6.59 -16.20
N GLY A 200 -1.79 -5.83 -15.72
CA GLY A 200 -1.28 -5.95 -14.34
C GLY A 200 -0.39 -7.16 -14.08
N LEU A 201 -0.05 -7.95 -15.10
CA LEU A 201 0.81 -9.12 -14.96
C LEU A 201 2.28 -8.84 -15.27
N LEU A 202 2.55 -8.00 -16.24
CA LEU A 202 3.90 -7.61 -16.64
C LEU A 202 3.88 -6.12 -16.93
N GLY A 203 4.86 -5.38 -16.46
CA GLY A 203 4.90 -3.94 -16.72
C GLY A 203 6.08 -3.22 -16.12
N ILE A 204 6.19 -1.96 -16.49
CA ILE A 204 7.16 -1.03 -15.95
C ILE A 204 6.47 0.30 -15.68
N ALA A 205 6.80 0.94 -14.57
CA ALA A 205 6.33 2.28 -14.26
C ALA A 205 7.51 3.16 -13.84
N ALA A 206 7.44 4.44 -14.20
CA ALA A 206 8.44 5.43 -13.83
C ALA A 206 7.77 6.79 -13.55
N SER A 207 7.98 7.32 -12.35
CA SER A 207 7.53 8.65 -11.96
C SER A 207 8.37 9.22 -10.83
N GLY A 208 8.22 10.52 -10.55
CA GLY A 208 8.89 11.15 -9.40
C GLY A 208 8.33 10.68 -8.05
N VAL A 209 7.10 10.13 -8.02
CA VAL A 209 6.42 9.62 -6.81
C VAL A 209 6.64 8.12 -6.67
N ASP A 210 6.20 7.33 -7.66
CA ASP A 210 6.32 5.87 -7.61
C ASP A 210 7.77 5.39 -7.68
N GLY A 211 8.68 6.19 -8.27
CA GLY A 211 10.03 5.79 -8.61
C GLY A 211 10.07 4.98 -9.89
N LEU A 212 11.03 4.06 -9.98
CA LEU A 212 11.12 3.06 -11.04
C LEU A 212 10.62 1.73 -10.49
N GLU A 213 9.61 1.15 -11.13
CA GLU A 213 9.03 -0.13 -10.74
C GLU A 213 8.98 -1.11 -11.91
N LEU A 214 9.25 -2.38 -11.62
CA LEU A 214 9.09 -3.51 -12.51
C LEU A 214 8.03 -4.45 -11.93
N ASN A 215 7.00 -4.75 -12.72
CA ASN A 215 5.96 -5.71 -12.38
C ASN A 215 6.21 -7.02 -13.13
N ILE A 216 6.33 -8.12 -12.40
CA ILE A 216 6.45 -9.48 -12.94
C ILE A 216 5.39 -10.36 -12.26
N LEU A 217 4.42 -10.85 -13.02
CA LEU A 217 3.30 -11.66 -12.52
C LEU A 217 2.53 -10.97 -11.37
N GLY A 218 2.35 -9.65 -11.45
CA GLY A 218 1.68 -8.88 -10.40
C GLY A 218 2.54 -8.59 -9.17
N LEU A 219 3.78 -9.07 -9.13
CA LEU A 219 4.75 -8.78 -8.08
C LEU A 219 5.61 -7.59 -8.48
N ASN A 220 5.65 -6.59 -7.62
CA ASN A 220 6.35 -5.33 -7.90
C ASN A 220 7.71 -5.27 -7.21
N PHE A 221 8.72 -4.88 -7.97
CA PHE A 221 10.06 -4.56 -7.53
C PHE A 221 10.33 -3.11 -7.90
N GLY A 222 10.83 -2.31 -6.98
CA GLY A 222 11.03 -0.89 -7.32
C GLY A 222 11.99 -0.17 -6.40
N VAL A 223 12.34 1.05 -6.85
CA VAL A 223 13.15 2.01 -6.10
C VAL A 223 12.50 3.38 -6.27
N SER A 224 12.21 4.06 -5.16
CA SER A 224 11.65 5.41 -5.15
C SER A 224 12.42 6.31 -4.18
N GLY A 225 12.06 7.58 -4.13
CA GLY A 225 12.59 8.51 -3.14
C GLY A 225 12.30 8.15 -1.68
N SER A 226 11.35 7.23 -1.45
CA SER A 226 10.94 6.72 -0.14
C SER A 226 11.58 5.36 0.21
N GLY A 227 12.41 4.79 -0.67
CA GLY A 227 13.14 3.55 -0.42
C GLY A 227 12.96 2.48 -1.49
N ILE A 228 13.27 1.24 -1.11
CA ILE A 228 13.18 0.06 -1.98
C ILE A 228 11.83 -0.61 -1.75
N LYS A 229 11.17 -0.99 -2.82
CA LYS A 229 9.90 -1.72 -2.83
C LYS A 229 10.13 -3.17 -3.23
N LEU A 230 9.73 -4.11 -2.41
CA LEU A 230 9.89 -5.54 -2.65
C LEU A 230 8.55 -6.28 -2.45
N PRO A 231 8.26 -7.29 -3.29
CA PRO A 231 7.14 -8.18 -3.04
C PRO A 231 7.24 -8.80 -1.64
N ILE A 232 6.12 -9.13 -1.03
CA ILE A 232 6.01 -9.75 0.31
C ILE A 232 6.47 -8.81 1.44
N VAL A 233 7.66 -8.23 1.32
CA VAL A 233 8.26 -7.33 2.32
C VAL A 233 7.51 -6.00 2.38
N GLY A 234 7.13 -5.46 1.22
CA GLY A 234 6.57 -4.12 1.10
C GLY A 234 7.65 -3.08 0.81
N ARG A 235 7.82 -2.11 1.70
CA ARG A 235 8.81 -1.03 1.57
C ARG A 235 9.93 -1.18 2.61
N ILE A 236 11.15 -0.97 2.17
CA ILE A 236 12.32 -0.76 3.04
C ILE A 236 12.73 0.71 2.86
N GLY A 237 12.45 1.55 3.85
CA GLY A 237 12.66 3.00 3.81
C GLY A 237 11.55 3.75 4.52
N THR A 238 11.63 5.07 4.51
CA THR A 238 10.64 5.94 5.16
C THR A 238 9.72 6.57 4.13
N PRO A 239 8.39 6.41 4.23
CA PRO A 239 7.45 7.13 3.39
C PRO A 239 7.66 8.63 3.54
N LYS A 240 7.72 9.35 2.42
CA LYS A 240 7.72 10.80 2.42
C LYS A 240 6.26 11.24 2.23
N PHE A 241 5.67 11.75 3.28
CA PHE A 241 4.40 12.47 3.15
C PHE A 241 4.75 13.93 2.84
N PRO A 242 4.25 14.48 1.71
CA PRO A 242 4.37 15.90 1.50
C PRO A 242 3.69 16.62 2.65
N ALA A 243 4.34 17.61 3.22
CA ALA A 243 3.74 18.51 4.19
C ALA A 243 2.41 19.06 3.65
N ALA A 244 1.50 19.44 4.54
CA ALA A 244 0.20 19.98 4.20
C ALA A 244 0.27 20.92 3.00
N ILE A 245 -0.48 20.61 1.93
CA ILE A 245 -0.57 21.51 0.78
C ILE A 245 -1.45 22.69 1.21
N ALA A 246 -0.85 23.82 1.48
CA ALA A 246 -1.54 25.08 1.39
C ALA A 246 -1.80 25.33 -0.11
N VAL A 247 -2.97 24.93 -0.60
CA VAL A 247 -3.38 25.28 -1.96
C VAL A 247 -3.81 26.73 -1.93
N ASN A 248 -2.93 27.63 -2.32
CA ASN A 248 -3.22 29.07 -2.50
C ASN A 248 -3.72 29.39 -3.91
N GLU A 249 -4.10 28.40 -4.71
CA GLU A 249 -4.65 28.68 -6.04
C GLU A 249 -5.99 28.01 -6.26
N PRO A 250 -6.99 28.77 -6.77
CA PRO A 250 -8.25 28.17 -7.21
C PRO A 250 -7.95 27.26 -8.41
N VAL A 251 -8.38 26.01 -8.32
CA VAL A 251 -8.41 25.12 -9.49
C VAL A 251 -9.37 25.74 -10.48
N THR A 252 -8.85 26.35 -11.52
CA THR A 252 -9.67 26.80 -12.67
C THR A 252 -10.26 25.58 -13.36
N PRO A 253 -11.54 25.64 -13.76
CA PRO A 253 -12.28 24.54 -14.36
C PRO A 253 -11.73 24.05 -15.69
#